data_d440ed4213bde08daf6147a797c87f73
#
_entry.id   d440ed4213bde08daf6147a797c87f73
#
_cell.length_a   1.000
_cell.length_b   1.000
_cell.length_c   1.000
_cell.angle_alpha   90.00
_cell.angle_beta   90.00
_cell.angle_gamma   90.00
#
_symmetry.space_group_name_H-M   'P 1'
#
loop_
_entity.id
_entity.type
_entity.pdbx_description
1 polymer ?
#
loop_
_entity_poly.entity_id
_entity_poly.type
_entity_poly.pdbx_seq_one_letter_code
_entity_poly.pdbx_strand_id
1 'polypeptide(L)'
;MNEIMRLNQHQAIGVIALSNGLSESQRSVMNELEDTLNQLGLHVKWPAKLFRTNQVYHATDQERAQMLMEFYQDEHIQAIFDVSGGDLANGVLPYLDYEVIKNHPKPFFGYSDLSVVLNALYTKTAQPTYLYQIRHLVGSMAKMQQKMFYETLLQGEKTLFNFHVEWIQGEEMQGEVIGGNIRCFLKLAGTEYMPSFKGKILLLESYSGDVAKMATYLNQYKQLNVFDEIEGLILGHFTEMQQKEYEPDIISLVRQIIDNEKLPIVKTEEIGHGANSKAAIIGEMITLVRGEKE
;
A
#
# COMPACT_ATOMS: atom_id res chain seq x y z
N MET A 1 4.27 2.30 -21.84
CA MET A 1 4.81 2.94 -20.61
C MET A 1 3.79 3.98 -20.21
N ASN A 2 3.08 3.77 -19.09
CA ASN A 2 2.21 4.80 -18.55
C ASN A 2 3.07 6.00 -18.14
N GLU A 3 2.58 7.20 -18.46
CA GLU A 3 3.23 8.44 -18.06
C GLU A 3 3.41 8.43 -16.54
N ILE A 4 4.64 8.66 -16.05
CA ILE A 4 4.90 8.65 -14.61
C ILE A 4 4.10 9.79 -14.01
N MET A 5 3.30 9.47 -13.00
CA MET A 5 2.54 10.45 -12.24
C MET A 5 3.46 11.55 -11.72
N ARG A 6 3.14 12.79 -12.04
CA ARG A 6 3.91 13.96 -11.60
C ARG A 6 2.99 14.96 -10.91
N LEU A 7 3.35 15.33 -9.69
CA LEU A 7 2.69 16.41 -8.95
C LEU A 7 3.26 17.77 -9.39
N ASN A 8 2.39 18.75 -9.49
CA ASN A 8 2.81 20.12 -9.78
C ASN A 8 3.08 20.88 -8.48
N GLN A 9 4.17 21.64 -8.44
CA GLN A 9 4.45 22.52 -7.31
C GLN A 9 3.33 23.55 -7.12
N HIS A 10 3.15 23.99 -5.88
CA HIS A 10 2.13 24.96 -5.46
C HIS A 10 0.66 24.50 -5.60
N GLN A 11 0.45 23.20 -5.87
CA GLN A 11 -0.87 22.60 -5.83
C GLN A 11 -1.11 21.85 -4.52
N ALA A 12 -2.39 21.56 -4.24
CA ALA A 12 -2.75 20.88 -3.02
C ALA A 12 -2.71 19.36 -3.17
N ILE A 13 -2.34 18.70 -2.08
CA ILE A 13 -2.57 17.27 -1.86
C ILE A 13 -3.51 17.09 -0.66
N GLY A 14 -4.40 16.10 -0.74
CA GLY A 14 -5.25 15.71 0.38
C GLY A 14 -4.51 14.75 1.31
N VAL A 15 -4.53 15.00 2.61
CA VAL A 15 -4.03 14.05 3.60
C VAL A 15 -5.20 13.59 4.46
N ILE A 16 -5.44 12.28 4.59
CA ILE A 16 -6.65 11.69 5.18
C ILE A 16 -6.31 10.50 6.09
N ALA A 17 -7.28 10.06 6.88
CA ALA A 17 -7.22 8.81 7.65
C ALA A 17 -8.51 8.01 7.42
N LEU A 18 -8.43 6.89 6.73
CA LEU A 18 -9.59 6.02 6.45
C LEU A 18 -9.64 4.78 7.33
N SER A 19 -8.56 4.48 8.08
CA SER A 19 -8.53 3.42 9.07
C SER A 19 -8.74 3.98 10.49
N ASN A 20 -7.98 3.53 11.48
CA ASN A 20 -8.05 4.09 12.83
C ASN A 20 -7.60 5.56 12.81
N GLY A 21 -8.31 6.41 13.53
CA GLY A 21 -7.91 7.82 13.68
C GLY A 21 -6.54 7.95 14.35
N LEU A 22 -5.85 9.04 14.08
CA LEU A 22 -4.57 9.34 14.73
C LEU A 22 -4.75 9.65 16.22
N SER A 23 -3.80 9.27 17.05
CA SER A 23 -3.79 9.72 18.44
C SER A 23 -3.35 11.18 18.53
N GLU A 24 -3.79 11.89 19.57
CA GLU A 24 -3.41 13.28 19.79
C GLU A 24 -1.88 13.45 19.92
N SER A 25 -1.17 12.43 20.43
CA SER A 25 0.29 12.41 20.49
C SER A 25 1.00 12.42 19.12
N GLN A 26 0.28 12.12 18.04
CA GLN A 26 0.82 12.17 16.68
C GLN A 26 0.67 13.55 16.01
N ARG A 27 0.04 14.53 16.69
CA ARG A 27 -0.18 15.87 16.13
C ARG A 27 1.12 16.56 15.73
N SER A 28 2.15 16.48 16.57
CA SER A 28 3.46 17.05 16.25
C SER A 28 4.09 16.46 15.00
N VAL A 29 3.92 15.13 14.79
CA VAL A 29 4.40 14.45 13.58
C VAL A 29 3.62 14.91 12.35
N MET A 30 2.32 15.18 12.47
CA MET A 30 1.51 15.71 11.36
C MET A 30 1.90 17.16 11.02
N ASN A 31 2.19 17.98 12.00
CA ASN A 31 2.69 19.34 11.78
C ASN A 31 4.05 19.32 11.06
N GLU A 32 4.97 18.45 11.50
CA GLU A 32 6.27 18.26 10.84
C GLU A 32 6.12 17.76 9.40
N LEU A 33 5.16 16.86 9.16
CA LEU A 33 4.84 16.38 7.80
C LEU A 33 4.33 17.53 6.92
N GLU A 34 3.43 18.36 7.42
CA GLU A 34 2.92 19.53 6.71
C GLU A 34 4.04 20.52 6.38
N ASP A 35 4.89 20.84 7.34
CA ASP A 35 6.05 21.71 7.13
C ASP A 35 7.00 21.14 6.06
N THR A 36 7.26 19.84 6.11
CA THR A 36 8.09 19.14 5.12
C THR A 36 7.48 19.21 3.72
N LEU A 37 6.19 18.94 3.59
CA LEU A 37 5.48 19.00 2.31
C LEU A 37 5.44 20.42 1.74
N ASN A 38 5.22 21.42 2.59
CA ASN A 38 5.30 22.84 2.20
C ASN A 38 6.70 23.22 1.70
N GLN A 39 7.77 22.73 2.33
CA GLN A 39 9.14 22.93 1.87
C GLN A 39 9.41 22.26 0.50
N LEU A 40 8.73 21.14 0.21
CA LEU A 40 8.76 20.49 -1.10
C LEU A 40 7.87 21.18 -2.15
N GLY A 41 7.16 22.26 -1.76
CA GLY A 41 6.29 23.02 -2.64
C GLY A 41 4.88 22.45 -2.80
N LEU A 42 4.42 21.61 -1.86
CA LEU A 42 3.08 21.02 -1.88
C LEU A 42 2.25 21.57 -0.71
N HIS A 43 1.03 22.02 -0.98
CA HIS A 43 0.10 22.47 0.06
C HIS A 43 -0.75 21.31 0.57
N VAL A 44 -0.91 21.20 1.89
CA VAL A 44 -1.71 20.14 2.49
C VAL A 44 -3.13 20.59 2.74
N LYS A 45 -4.11 19.82 2.25
CA LYS A 45 -5.51 19.95 2.64
C LYS A 45 -5.86 18.83 3.62
N TRP A 46 -6.27 19.23 4.82
CA TRP A 46 -6.67 18.34 5.90
C TRP A 46 -8.18 18.06 5.87
N PRO A 47 -8.64 16.87 6.29
CA PRO A 47 -10.05 16.57 6.44
C PRO A 47 -10.61 17.26 7.69
N ALA A 48 -11.93 17.31 7.80
CA ALA A 48 -12.60 17.88 8.97
C ALA A 48 -12.29 17.11 10.28
N LYS A 49 -12.00 15.81 10.18
CA LYS A 49 -11.69 14.94 11.31
C LYS A 49 -10.48 14.06 10.99
N LEU A 50 -9.51 14.02 11.89
CA LEU A 50 -8.29 13.22 11.74
C LEU A 50 -7.91 12.50 13.03
N PHE A 51 -8.09 13.16 14.18
CA PHE A 51 -7.67 12.65 15.49
C PHE A 51 -8.81 11.97 16.23
N ARG A 52 -8.47 10.90 16.96
CA ARG A 52 -9.43 10.09 17.71
C ARG A 52 -10.18 10.92 18.73
N THR A 53 -11.48 10.66 18.81
CA THR A 53 -12.36 11.15 19.88
C THR A 53 -12.59 10.09 20.96
N ASN A 54 -12.22 8.85 20.68
CA ASN A 54 -12.25 7.71 21.60
C ASN A 54 -11.06 6.77 21.33
N GLN A 55 -11.14 5.48 21.69
CA GLN A 55 -10.02 4.54 21.59
C GLN A 55 -9.47 4.37 20.17
N VAL A 56 -10.32 4.30 19.14
CA VAL A 56 -9.92 4.03 17.75
C VAL A 56 -10.57 4.95 16.72
N TYR A 57 -11.78 5.44 16.98
CA TYR A 57 -12.57 6.20 16.02
C TYR A 57 -12.29 7.70 16.08
N HIS A 58 -12.17 8.33 14.94
CA HIS A 58 -12.23 9.78 14.75
C HIS A 58 -13.50 10.21 14.02
N ALA A 59 -14.11 9.28 13.30
CA ALA A 59 -15.35 9.46 12.55
C ALA A 59 -16.01 8.08 12.29
N THR A 60 -17.28 8.07 11.93
CA THR A 60 -17.98 6.88 11.44
C THR A 60 -17.44 6.44 10.08
N ASP A 61 -17.73 5.22 9.64
CA ASP A 61 -17.33 4.70 8.33
C ASP A 61 -17.86 5.59 7.20
N GLN A 62 -19.10 6.02 7.29
CA GLN A 62 -19.74 6.91 6.33
C GLN A 62 -19.08 8.30 6.29
N GLU A 63 -18.77 8.89 7.45
CA GLU A 63 -18.08 10.18 7.50
C GLU A 63 -16.67 10.11 6.91
N ARG A 64 -15.93 9.00 7.18
CA ARG A 64 -14.60 8.79 6.59
C ARG A 64 -14.67 8.66 5.07
N ALA A 65 -15.64 7.90 4.57
CA ALA A 65 -15.90 7.78 3.15
C ALA A 65 -16.27 9.13 2.52
N GLN A 66 -17.15 9.90 3.17
CA GLN A 66 -17.54 11.23 2.69
C GLN A 66 -16.35 12.18 2.58
N MET A 67 -15.46 12.23 3.58
CA MET A 67 -14.24 13.05 3.54
C MET A 67 -13.33 12.65 2.35
N LEU A 68 -13.25 11.36 2.02
CA LEU A 68 -12.52 10.90 0.84
C LEU A 68 -13.21 11.37 -0.45
N MET A 69 -14.54 11.26 -0.53
CA MET A 69 -15.29 11.70 -1.71
C MET A 69 -15.16 13.20 -1.94
N GLU A 70 -15.15 14.01 -0.88
CA GLU A 70 -14.89 15.46 -0.96
C GLU A 70 -13.50 15.74 -1.58
N PHE A 71 -12.48 14.94 -1.23
CA PHE A 71 -11.15 15.07 -1.82
C PHE A 71 -11.10 14.64 -3.28
N TYR A 72 -11.82 13.61 -3.67
CA TYR A 72 -11.92 13.23 -5.09
C TYR A 72 -12.63 14.28 -5.94
N GLN A 73 -13.63 14.95 -5.40
CA GLN A 73 -14.40 15.98 -6.11
C GLN A 73 -13.72 17.36 -6.13
N ASP A 74 -12.77 17.62 -5.25
CA ASP A 74 -12.06 18.89 -5.20
C ASP A 74 -11.00 18.98 -6.31
N GLU A 75 -11.25 19.81 -7.32
CA GLU A 75 -10.35 20.00 -8.48
C GLU A 75 -8.96 20.55 -8.11
N HIS A 76 -8.81 21.15 -6.93
CA HIS A 76 -7.53 21.69 -6.47
C HIS A 76 -6.63 20.60 -5.87
N ILE A 77 -7.17 19.44 -5.50
CA ILE A 77 -6.41 18.30 -4.97
C ILE A 77 -5.92 17.44 -6.13
N GLN A 78 -4.60 17.27 -6.26
CA GLN A 78 -4.00 16.46 -7.32
C GLN A 78 -3.63 15.04 -6.91
N ALA A 79 -3.47 14.75 -5.63
CA ALA A 79 -3.25 13.41 -5.07
C ALA A 79 -3.76 13.31 -3.63
N ILE A 80 -4.04 12.10 -3.18
CA ILE A 80 -4.57 11.83 -1.83
C ILE A 80 -3.63 10.85 -1.12
N PHE A 81 -3.23 11.18 0.10
CA PHE A 81 -2.34 10.36 0.94
C PHE A 81 -3.04 9.99 2.25
N ASP A 82 -3.16 8.71 2.51
CA ASP A 82 -3.64 8.24 3.81
C ASP A 82 -2.48 8.08 4.79
N VAL A 83 -2.62 8.68 5.98
CA VAL A 83 -1.61 8.63 7.05
C VAL A 83 -1.96 7.65 8.16
N SER A 84 -3.07 6.95 8.03
CA SER A 84 -3.56 6.03 9.06
C SER A 84 -3.04 4.60 8.89
N GLY A 85 -3.40 3.78 9.81
CA GLY A 85 -3.24 2.33 9.83
C GLY A 85 -4.15 1.76 10.92
N GLY A 86 -4.23 0.46 11.03
CA GLY A 86 -5.06 -0.19 12.03
C GLY A 86 -5.93 -1.31 11.47
N ASP A 87 -7.25 -1.21 11.66
CA ASP A 87 -8.16 -2.31 11.37
C ASP A 87 -9.48 -1.92 10.69
N LEU A 88 -9.78 -0.62 10.56
CA LEU A 88 -11.12 -0.12 10.23
C LEU A 88 -11.32 0.27 8.76
N ALA A 89 -10.30 0.14 7.91
CA ALA A 89 -10.34 0.66 6.52
C ALA A 89 -11.41 -0.03 5.65
N ASN A 90 -11.74 -1.30 5.90
CA ASN A 90 -12.77 -2.00 5.14
C ASN A 90 -14.18 -1.44 5.35
N GLY A 91 -14.45 -0.78 6.47
CA GLY A 91 -15.75 -0.21 6.78
C GLY A 91 -16.17 0.92 5.83
N VAL A 92 -15.22 1.63 5.21
CA VAL A 92 -15.54 2.74 4.29
C VAL A 92 -16.01 2.27 2.91
N LEU A 93 -15.64 1.05 2.48
CA LEU A 93 -15.85 0.56 1.11
C LEU A 93 -17.29 0.62 0.61
N PRO A 94 -18.32 0.26 1.40
CA PRO A 94 -19.72 0.31 0.97
C PRO A 94 -20.28 1.73 0.78
N TYR A 95 -19.57 2.75 1.27
CA TYR A 95 -19.99 4.15 1.22
C TYR A 95 -19.26 4.97 0.15
N LEU A 96 -18.32 4.35 -0.60
CA LEU A 96 -17.61 5.00 -1.68
C LEU A 96 -18.43 4.98 -2.97
N ASP A 97 -18.48 6.13 -3.63
CA ASP A 97 -19.03 6.24 -5.00
C ASP A 97 -17.90 6.02 -6.02
N TYR A 98 -17.76 4.77 -6.46
CA TYR A 98 -16.70 4.38 -7.40
C TYR A 98 -16.85 5.01 -8.77
N GLU A 99 -18.07 5.39 -9.21
CA GLU A 99 -18.26 6.12 -10.47
C GLU A 99 -17.75 7.56 -10.36
N VAL A 100 -17.98 8.23 -9.24
CA VAL A 100 -17.38 9.54 -8.97
C VAL A 100 -15.87 9.46 -8.96
N ILE A 101 -15.29 8.47 -8.25
CA ILE A 101 -13.84 8.26 -8.20
C ILE A 101 -13.27 8.03 -9.60
N LYS A 102 -13.93 7.21 -10.42
CA LYS A 102 -13.52 6.92 -11.79
C LYS A 102 -13.54 8.15 -12.70
N ASN A 103 -14.52 9.04 -12.49
CA ASN A 103 -14.68 10.26 -13.27
C ASN A 103 -13.79 11.43 -12.79
N HIS A 104 -13.25 11.34 -11.56
CA HIS A 104 -12.33 12.32 -10.98
C HIS A 104 -11.01 11.63 -10.56
N PRO A 105 -10.27 11.03 -11.50
CA PRO A 105 -9.12 10.20 -11.18
C PRO A 105 -8.06 11.00 -10.44
N LYS A 106 -7.63 10.47 -9.29
CA LYS A 106 -6.52 11.01 -8.50
C LYS A 106 -5.69 9.87 -7.96
N PRO A 107 -4.36 10.01 -7.97
CA PRO A 107 -3.48 9.07 -7.29
C PRO A 107 -3.84 8.96 -5.81
N PHE A 108 -4.10 7.73 -5.36
CA PHE A 108 -4.37 7.44 -3.95
C PHE A 108 -3.24 6.61 -3.36
N PHE A 109 -2.64 7.14 -2.31
CA PHE A 109 -1.55 6.51 -1.57
C PHE A 109 -2.05 6.04 -0.22
N GLY A 110 -1.74 4.80 0.13
CA GLY A 110 -2.10 4.22 1.41
C GLY A 110 -1.14 3.12 1.81
N TYR A 111 -1.30 2.59 3.03
CA TYR A 111 -0.34 1.67 3.58
C TYR A 111 -0.96 0.75 4.63
N SER A 112 -0.36 -0.41 4.90
CA SER A 112 -0.83 -1.29 5.97
C SER A 112 -2.30 -1.68 5.78
N ASP A 113 -3.19 -1.25 6.68
CA ASP A 113 -4.63 -1.53 6.59
C ASP A 113 -5.27 -0.94 5.32
N LEU A 114 -4.68 0.11 4.76
CA LEU A 114 -5.14 0.69 3.51
C LEU A 114 -4.95 -0.23 2.28
N SER A 115 -4.22 -1.35 2.41
CA SER A 115 -4.22 -2.40 1.37
C SER A 115 -5.64 -2.80 0.96
N VAL A 116 -6.59 -2.73 1.88
CA VAL A 116 -8.03 -2.93 1.62
C VAL A 116 -8.56 -1.90 0.61
N VAL A 117 -8.34 -0.62 0.88
CA VAL A 117 -8.85 0.48 0.04
C VAL A 117 -8.12 0.51 -1.29
N LEU A 118 -6.79 0.33 -1.31
CA LEU A 118 -5.99 0.30 -2.53
C LEU A 118 -6.51 -0.74 -3.53
N ASN A 119 -6.69 -1.97 -3.08
CA ASN A 119 -7.18 -3.04 -3.95
C ASN A 119 -8.66 -2.88 -4.33
N ALA A 120 -9.50 -2.37 -3.43
CA ALA A 120 -10.90 -2.09 -3.74
C ALA A 120 -11.05 -1.00 -4.81
N LEU A 121 -10.29 0.10 -4.69
CA LEU A 121 -10.25 1.16 -5.70
C LEU A 121 -9.80 0.62 -7.05
N TYR A 122 -8.67 -0.11 -7.09
CA TYR A 122 -8.21 -0.76 -8.31
C TYR A 122 -9.27 -1.68 -8.92
N THR A 123 -9.88 -2.56 -8.12
CA THR A 123 -10.90 -3.52 -8.58
C THR A 123 -12.12 -2.82 -9.19
N LYS A 124 -12.58 -1.73 -8.58
CA LYS A 124 -13.80 -1.05 -8.99
C LYS A 124 -13.59 -0.01 -10.09
N THR A 125 -12.41 0.58 -10.20
CA THR A 125 -12.17 1.69 -11.13
C THR A 125 -11.15 1.38 -12.23
N ALA A 126 -10.40 0.28 -12.10
CA ALA A 126 -9.25 -0.07 -12.93
C ALA A 126 -8.12 0.99 -12.91
N GLN A 127 -8.13 1.89 -11.93
CA GLN A 127 -7.09 2.90 -11.77
C GLN A 127 -6.01 2.38 -10.83
N PRO A 128 -4.72 2.63 -11.12
CA PRO A 128 -3.65 2.23 -10.22
C PRO A 128 -3.71 3.00 -8.90
N THR A 129 -3.31 2.33 -7.82
CA THR A 129 -3.18 2.91 -6.48
C THR A 129 -1.78 2.60 -5.92
N TYR A 130 -1.36 3.29 -4.87
CA TYR A 130 0.03 3.31 -4.47
C TYR A 130 0.20 2.86 -3.01
N LEU A 131 0.87 1.75 -2.81
CA LEU A 131 1.24 1.24 -1.49
C LEU A 131 2.46 2.00 -0.98
N TYR A 132 2.26 3.07 -0.23
CA TYR A 132 3.31 3.93 0.33
C TYR A 132 2.82 4.70 1.55
N GLN A 133 3.69 4.85 2.54
CA GLN A 133 3.41 5.61 3.75
C GLN A 133 4.11 6.97 3.74
N ILE A 134 3.36 8.04 3.50
CA ILE A 134 3.91 9.41 3.42
C ILE A 134 4.60 9.88 4.72
N ARG A 135 4.26 9.30 5.88
CA ARG A 135 4.93 9.61 7.15
C ARG A 135 6.42 9.23 7.19
N HIS A 136 6.90 8.45 6.21
CA HIS A 136 8.33 8.21 6.04
C HIS A 136 9.11 9.51 5.79
N LEU A 137 8.48 10.56 5.27
CA LEU A 137 9.09 11.88 5.05
C LEU A 137 9.56 12.57 6.33
N VAL A 138 9.03 12.15 7.49
CA VAL A 138 9.39 12.66 8.84
C VAL A 138 9.83 11.52 9.78
N GLY A 139 10.17 10.36 9.23
CA GLY A 139 10.65 9.19 9.96
C GLY A 139 12.17 9.18 10.16
N SER A 140 12.70 8.06 10.63
CA SER A 140 14.14 7.89 10.92
C SER A 140 15.04 8.02 9.69
N MET A 141 14.54 7.79 8.48
CA MET A 141 15.24 7.94 7.21
C MET A 141 14.69 9.10 6.35
N ALA A 142 14.17 10.14 7.01
CA ALA A 142 13.47 11.26 6.38
C ALA A 142 14.19 11.86 5.17
N LYS A 143 15.49 12.15 5.29
CA LYS A 143 16.27 12.77 4.19
C LYS A 143 16.27 11.91 2.92
N MET A 144 16.44 10.60 3.05
CA MET A 144 16.39 9.66 1.93
C MET A 144 14.99 9.61 1.33
N GLN A 145 13.97 9.49 2.19
CA GLN A 145 12.58 9.43 1.76
C GLN A 145 12.11 10.72 1.06
N GLN A 146 12.46 11.89 1.60
CA GLN A 146 12.19 13.18 0.96
C GLN A 146 12.85 13.29 -0.40
N LYS A 147 14.10 12.82 -0.54
CA LYS A 147 14.80 12.81 -1.83
C LYS A 147 14.07 11.93 -2.84
N MET A 148 13.78 10.67 -2.51
CA MET A 148 13.08 9.73 -3.40
C MET A 148 11.67 10.23 -3.77
N PHE A 149 10.95 10.77 -2.79
CA PHE A 149 9.63 11.37 -3.00
C PHE A 149 9.70 12.53 -3.99
N TYR A 150 10.65 13.47 -3.79
CA TYR A 150 10.84 14.62 -4.65
C TYR A 150 11.22 14.21 -6.09
N GLU A 151 12.23 13.34 -6.24
CA GLU A 151 12.68 12.83 -7.54
C GLU A 151 11.53 12.15 -8.29
N THR A 152 10.73 11.32 -7.59
CA THR A 152 9.66 10.58 -8.25
C THR A 152 8.43 11.45 -8.50
N LEU A 153 7.86 12.07 -7.46
CA LEU A 153 6.55 12.70 -7.59
C LEU A 153 6.62 14.13 -8.13
N LEU A 154 7.77 14.80 -8.08
CA LEU A 154 7.91 16.17 -8.56
C LEU A 154 8.79 16.28 -9.81
N GLN A 155 9.76 15.37 -10.00
CA GLN A 155 10.63 15.35 -11.18
C GLN A 155 10.24 14.29 -12.21
N GLY A 156 9.45 13.27 -11.84
CA GLY A 156 8.98 12.21 -12.74
C GLY A 156 9.98 11.08 -12.92
N GLU A 157 10.94 10.93 -11.99
CA GLU A 157 11.84 9.78 -11.93
C GLU A 157 11.16 8.55 -11.31
N LYS A 158 11.79 7.39 -11.37
CA LYS A 158 11.23 6.13 -10.80
C LYS A 158 11.83 5.73 -9.45
N THR A 159 12.59 6.61 -8.81
CA THR A 159 13.42 6.28 -7.64
C THR A 159 12.62 5.63 -6.50
N LEU A 160 11.39 6.11 -6.26
CA LEU A 160 10.52 5.56 -5.22
C LEU A 160 9.85 4.23 -5.62
N PHE A 161 9.70 3.97 -6.91
CA PHE A 161 9.02 2.77 -7.43
C PHE A 161 9.99 1.65 -7.81
N ASN A 162 11.27 1.94 -7.98
CA ASN A 162 12.29 0.94 -8.27
C ASN A 162 12.79 0.31 -6.97
N PHE A 163 12.49 -0.96 -6.75
CA PHE A 163 12.94 -1.74 -5.61
C PHE A 163 13.67 -3.00 -6.05
N HIS A 164 14.71 -3.37 -5.30
CA HIS A 164 15.47 -4.59 -5.57
C HIS A 164 14.73 -5.83 -5.12
N VAL A 165 14.86 -6.90 -5.91
CA VAL A 165 14.33 -8.22 -5.59
C VAL A 165 15.43 -9.28 -5.58
N GLU A 166 15.30 -10.24 -4.68
CA GLU A 166 16.08 -11.47 -4.64
C GLU A 166 15.20 -12.64 -5.09
N TRP A 167 15.66 -13.41 -6.07
CA TRP A 167 14.95 -14.57 -6.57
C TRP A 167 15.07 -15.75 -5.61
N ILE A 168 13.93 -16.18 -5.07
CA ILE A 168 13.81 -17.36 -4.21
C ILE A 168 13.53 -18.59 -5.06
N GLN A 169 12.68 -18.45 -6.09
CA GLN A 169 12.24 -19.51 -6.98
C GLN A 169 11.84 -18.95 -8.34
N GLY A 170 12.09 -19.71 -9.43
CA GLY A 170 11.78 -19.26 -10.78
C GLY A 170 12.83 -18.28 -11.34
N GLU A 171 12.57 -17.80 -12.57
CA GLU A 171 13.49 -16.92 -13.31
C GLU A 171 12.80 -15.75 -13.97
N GLU A 172 11.46 -15.82 -14.13
CA GLU A 172 10.66 -14.76 -14.74
C GLU A 172 9.26 -14.75 -14.12
N MET A 173 8.67 -13.57 -13.97
CA MET A 173 7.24 -13.37 -13.70
C MET A 173 6.74 -12.10 -14.38
N GLN A 174 5.50 -12.14 -14.86
CA GLN A 174 4.83 -10.98 -15.46
C GLN A 174 3.37 -10.94 -15.04
N GLY A 175 2.88 -9.77 -14.62
CA GLY A 175 1.49 -9.59 -14.24
C GLY A 175 1.25 -8.24 -13.60
N GLU A 176 -0.02 -7.90 -13.43
CA GLU A 176 -0.39 -6.72 -12.63
C GLU A 176 -0.27 -7.03 -11.14
N VAL A 177 0.33 -6.11 -10.40
CA VAL A 177 0.54 -6.27 -8.95
C VAL A 177 -0.76 -6.03 -8.19
N ILE A 178 -1.10 -6.95 -7.27
CA ILE A 178 -2.18 -6.81 -6.29
C ILE A 178 -1.69 -7.19 -4.90
N GLY A 179 -2.43 -6.88 -3.86
CA GLY A 179 -2.09 -7.27 -2.49
C GLY A 179 -1.58 -6.13 -1.61
N GLY A 180 -0.55 -6.37 -0.81
CA GLY A 180 -0.01 -5.48 0.21
C GLY A 180 0.08 -6.18 1.56
N ASN A 181 -0.48 -5.62 2.64
CA ASN A 181 -0.43 -6.25 3.94
C ASN A 181 -1.22 -7.58 3.94
N ILE A 182 -0.52 -8.68 4.27
CA ILE A 182 -1.04 -10.06 4.15
C ILE A 182 -2.38 -10.27 4.88
N ARG A 183 -2.53 -9.72 6.08
CA ARG A 183 -3.76 -9.81 6.87
C ARG A 183 -4.86 -8.89 6.33
N CYS A 184 -4.49 -7.68 5.99
CA CYS A 184 -5.46 -6.66 5.62
C CYS A 184 -6.08 -6.95 4.24
N PHE A 185 -5.31 -7.40 3.28
CA PHE A 185 -5.81 -7.79 1.98
C PHE A 185 -6.84 -8.94 2.07
N LEU A 186 -6.65 -9.89 2.99
CA LEU A 186 -7.62 -10.98 3.24
C LEU A 186 -9.00 -10.50 3.73
N LYS A 187 -9.13 -9.27 4.24
CA LYS A 187 -10.45 -8.71 4.60
C LYS A 187 -11.39 -8.58 3.40
N LEU A 188 -10.83 -8.56 2.19
CA LEU A 188 -11.60 -8.50 0.94
C LEU A 188 -12.15 -9.86 0.51
N ALA A 189 -11.66 -10.98 1.07
CA ALA A 189 -12.06 -12.32 0.69
C ALA A 189 -13.58 -12.52 0.80
N GLY A 190 -14.20 -13.00 -0.29
CA GLY A 190 -15.64 -13.21 -0.36
C GLY A 190 -16.47 -11.93 -0.59
N THR A 191 -15.82 -10.80 -0.84
CA THR A 191 -16.48 -9.53 -1.19
C THR A 191 -16.31 -9.19 -2.67
N GLU A 192 -17.14 -8.30 -3.18
CA GLU A 192 -17.03 -7.76 -4.54
C GLU A 192 -15.83 -6.82 -4.76
N TYR A 193 -15.07 -6.53 -3.71
CA TYR A 193 -13.90 -5.66 -3.72
C TYR A 193 -12.60 -6.43 -3.92
N MET A 194 -12.63 -7.76 -3.81
CA MET A 194 -11.46 -8.60 -4.02
C MET A 194 -11.10 -8.65 -5.51
N PRO A 195 -9.88 -8.26 -5.92
CA PRO A 195 -9.46 -8.41 -7.31
C PRO A 195 -9.38 -9.89 -7.71
N SER A 196 -9.53 -10.18 -9.00
CA SER A 196 -9.20 -11.50 -9.54
C SER A 196 -7.72 -11.79 -9.38
N PHE A 197 -7.36 -13.01 -9.03
CA PHE A 197 -5.98 -13.45 -8.90
C PHE A 197 -5.36 -13.91 -10.22
N LYS A 198 -6.21 -14.27 -11.19
CA LYS A 198 -5.76 -14.83 -12.47
C LYS A 198 -4.89 -13.84 -13.24
N GLY A 199 -3.66 -14.27 -13.56
CA GLY A 199 -2.71 -13.46 -14.30
C GLY A 199 -2.10 -12.31 -13.51
N LYS A 200 -2.15 -12.35 -12.17
CA LYS A 200 -1.64 -11.29 -11.30
C LYS A 200 -0.37 -11.72 -10.58
N ILE A 201 0.40 -10.74 -10.13
CA ILE A 201 1.48 -10.93 -9.16
C ILE A 201 0.95 -10.51 -7.80
N LEU A 202 1.03 -11.41 -6.82
CA LEU A 202 0.63 -11.15 -5.45
C LEU A 202 1.80 -10.58 -4.65
N LEU A 203 1.65 -9.38 -4.12
CA LEU A 203 2.57 -8.77 -3.18
C LEU A 203 2.05 -8.99 -1.74
N LEU A 204 2.88 -9.54 -0.87
CA LEU A 204 2.57 -9.74 0.55
C LEU A 204 3.67 -9.18 1.44
N GLU A 205 3.31 -8.38 2.43
CA GLU A 205 4.17 -7.85 3.49
C GLU A 205 3.46 -7.90 4.84
N SER A 206 4.20 -7.74 5.96
CA SER A 206 3.57 -7.65 7.28
C SER A 206 4.39 -6.83 8.27
N TYR A 207 3.71 -6.00 9.06
CA TYR A 207 4.32 -5.37 10.24
C TYR A 207 4.43 -6.32 11.42
N SER A 208 3.35 -7.05 11.74
CA SER A 208 3.27 -7.88 12.93
C SER A 208 2.61 -9.23 12.65
N GLY A 209 2.96 -10.19 13.44
CA GLY A 209 2.44 -11.54 13.42
C GLY A 209 3.56 -12.58 13.51
N ASP A 210 3.33 -13.57 14.38
CA ASP A 210 4.19 -14.73 14.55
C ASP A 210 3.98 -15.78 13.44
N VAL A 211 4.74 -16.85 13.50
CA VAL A 211 4.68 -17.97 12.56
C VAL A 211 3.26 -18.54 12.44
N ALA A 212 2.53 -18.69 13.54
CA ALA A 212 1.19 -19.25 13.53
C ALA A 212 0.19 -18.34 12.79
N LYS A 213 0.30 -17.01 12.96
CA LYS A 213 -0.52 -16.04 12.22
C LYS A 213 -0.19 -16.06 10.74
N MET A 214 1.11 -16.05 10.36
CA MET A 214 1.51 -16.12 8.96
C MET A 214 1.04 -17.42 8.31
N ALA A 215 1.19 -18.55 8.99
CA ALA A 215 0.67 -19.84 8.52
C ALA A 215 -0.86 -19.80 8.31
N THR A 216 -1.60 -19.17 9.22
CA THR A 216 -3.05 -19.01 9.10
C THR A 216 -3.42 -18.20 7.86
N TYR A 217 -2.76 -17.06 7.62
CA TYR A 217 -3.04 -16.22 6.44
C TYR A 217 -2.66 -16.93 5.14
N LEU A 218 -1.48 -17.56 5.06
CA LEU A 218 -1.05 -18.31 3.87
C LEU A 218 -1.99 -19.48 3.56
N ASN A 219 -2.43 -20.22 4.58
CA ASN A 219 -3.43 -21.29 4.38
C ASN A 219 -4.77 -20.73 3.88
N GLN A 220 -5.19 -19.55 4.33
CA GLN A 220 -6.40 -18.89 3.81
C GLN A 220 -6.24 -18.57 2.32
N TYR A 221 -5.09 -18.02 1.88
CA TYR A 221 -4.82 -17.81 0.46
C TYR A 221 -4.81 -19.13 -0.34
N LYS A 222 -4.22 -20.19 0.22
CA LYS A 222 -4.23 -21.52 -0.40
C LYS A 222 -5.66 -22.07 -0.56
N GLN A 223 -6.49 -21.94 0.47
CA GLN A 223 -7.90 -22.37 0.42
C GLN A 223 -8.76 -21.57 -0.58
N LEU A 224 -8.34 -20.36 -0.90
CA LEU A 224 -8.91 -19.50 -1.94
C LEU A 224 -8.36 -19.83 -3.35
N ASN A 225 -7.51 -20.84 -3.49
CA ASN A 225 -6.79 -21.25 -4.72
C ASN A 225 -5.90 -20.15 -5.32
N VAL A 226 -5.47 -19.18 -4.53
CA VAL A 226 -4.71 -18.01 -5.00
C VAL A 226 -3.42 -18.43 -5.67
N PHE A 227 -2.68 -19.37 -5.07
CA PHE A 227 -1.35 -19.78 -5.54
C PHE A 227 -1.38 -20.63 -6.83
N ASP A 228 -2.56 -21.05 -7.26
CA ASP A 228 -2.78 -21.75 -8.54
C ASP A 228 -3.19 -20.76 -9.66
N GLU A 229 -3.57 -19.54 -9.31
CA GLU A 229 -4.07 -18.54 -10.26
C GLU A 229 -3.08 -17.42 -10.55
N ILE A 230 -2.15 -17.11 -9.61
CA ILE A 230 -1.19 -16.02 -9.76
C ILE A 230 0.01 -16.40 -10.63
N GLU A 231 0.61 -15.41 -11.29
CA GLU A 231 1.83 -15.55 -12.11
C GLU A 231 3.12 -15.42 -11.29
N GLY A 232 3.02 -14.94 -10.05
CA GLY A 232 4.18 -14.80 -9.17
C GLY A 232 3.83 -14.24 -7.80
N LEU A 233 4.76 -14.41 -6.86
CA LEU A 233 4.66 -13.94 -5.49
C LEU A 233 5.83 -13.04 -5.15
N ILE A 234 5.55 -11.81 -4.71
CA ILE A 234 6.53 -10.89 -4.14
C ILE A 234 6.36 -10.91 -2.62
N LEU A 235 7.38 -11.35 -1.91
CA LEU A 235 7.46 -11.25 -0.46
C LEU A 235 8.18 -9.95 -0.09
N GLY A 236 7.45 -9.00 0.47
CA GLY A 236 8.02 -7.80 1.07
C GLY A 236 8.63 -8.06 2.44
N HIS A 237 8.81 -7.00 3.23
CA HIS A 237 9.39 -7.07 4.57
C HIS A 237 8.37 -7.61 5.58
N PHE A 238 8.74 -8.67 6.32
CA PHE A 238 7.96 -9.24 7.42
C PHE A 238 8.59 -8.84 8.75
N THR A 239 8.28 -7.63 9.21
CA THR A 239 9.01 -6.93 10.25
C THR A 239 9.13 -7.72 11.56
N GLU A 240 8.02 -8.19 12.14
CA GLU A 240 8.07 -8.92 13.41
C GLU A 240 8.79 -10.26 13.28
N MET A 241 8.53 -11.00 12.18
CA MET A 241 9.20 -12.29 11.97
C MET A 241 10.73 -12.15 11.91
N GLN A 242 11.21 -11.12 11.20
CA GLN A 242 12.63 -10.86 11.07
C GLN A 242 13.26 -10.32 12.38
N GLN A 243 12.60 -9.36 13.04
CA GLN A 243 13.08 -8.77 14.30
C GLN A 243 13.15 -9.77 15.48
N LYS A 244 12.24 -10.75 15.45
CA LYS A 244 12.16 -11.81 16.48
C LYS A 244 12.91 -13.08 16.09
N GLU A 245 13.48 -13.10 14.87
CA GLU A 245 14.19 -14.26 14.33
C GLU A 245 13.37 -15.55 14.44
N TYR A 246 12.06 -15.46 14.11
CA TYR A 246 11.16 -16.60 14.19
C TYR A 246 11.52 -17.69 13.19
N GLU A 247 11.43 -18.96 13.67
CA GLU A 247 11.61 -20.16 12.87
C GLU A 247 10.30 -20.99 12.78
N PRO A 248 9.89 -21.47 11.58
CA PRO A 248 10.54 -21.19 10.30
C PRO A 248 10.39 -19.72 9.89
N ASP A 249 11.37 -19.21 9.15
CA ASP A 249 11.28 -17.90 8.53
C ASP A 249 10.17 -17.83 7.46
N ILE A 250 9.85 -16.64 6.98
CA ILE A 250 8.75 -16.46 6.03
C ILE A 250 8.97 -17.22 4.71
N ILE A 251 10.21 -17.31 4.22
CA ILE A 251 10.52 -18.00 2.95
C ILE A 251 10.29 -19.50 3.12
N SER A 252 10.81 -20.08 4.20
CA SER A 252 10.63 -21.48 4.53
C SER A 252 9.17 -21.85 4.74
N LEU A 253 8.42 -20.98 5.44
CA LEU A 253 7.01 -21.15 5.69
C LEU A 253 6.17 -21.10 4.39
N VAL A 254 6.47 -20.14 3.52
CA VAL A 254 5.83 -19.99 2.20
C VAL A 254 6.06 -21.25 1.36
N ARG A 255 7.30 -21.72 1.24
CA ARG A 255 7.63 -22.94 0.48
C ARG A 255 6.89 -24.17 1.02
N GLN A 256 6.83 -24.31 2.35
CA GLN A 256 6.15 -25.43 3.00
C GLN A 256 4.63 -25.42 2.73
N ILE A 257 3.98 -24.25 2.76
CA ILE A 257 2.53 -24.16 2.65
C ILE A 257 2.07 -24.18 1.18
N ILE A 258 2.77 -23.44 0.31
CA ILE A 258 2.39 -23.32 -1.11
C ILE A 258 2.62 -24.66 -1.82
N ASP A 259 3.76 -25.32 -1.59
CA ASP A 259 4.14 -26.61 -2.18
C ASP A 259 4.00 -26.62 -3.72
N ASN A 260 4.41 -25.53 -4.37
CA ASN A 260 4.39 -25.35 -5.81
C ASN A 260 5.75 -24.84 -6.30
N GLU A 261 6.59 -25.76 -6.78
CA GLU A 261 7.95 -25.46 -7.27
C GLU A 261 7.97 -24.63 -8.57
N LYS A 262 6.82 -24.48 -9.25
CA LYS A 262 6.74 -23.73 -10.51
C LYS A 262 6.36 -22.26 -10.31
N LEU A 263 5.76 -21.91 -9.18
CA LEU A 263 5.35 -20.54 -8.91
C LEU A 263 6.60 -19.67 -8.72
N PRO A 264 6.83 -18.63 -9.54
CA PRO A 264 7.93 -17.71 -9.33
C PRO A 264 7.77 -16.94 -8.01
N ILE A 265 8.85 -16.84 -7.22
CA ILE A 265 8.85 -16.16 -5.92
C ILE A 265 10.09 -15.28 -5.82
N VAL A 266 9.88 -14.02 -5.48
CA VAL A 266 10.95 -13.08 -5.15
C VAL A 266 10.76 -12.51 -3.76
N LYS A 267 11.86 -12.06 -3.14
CA LYS A 267 11.90 -11.37 -1.85
C LYS A 267 12.44 -9.95 -2.03
N THR A 268 11.87 -9.00 -1.32
CA THR A 268 12.41 -7.64 -1.23
C THR A 268 12.33 -7.13 0.22
N GLU A 269 13.37 -6.41 0.65
CA GLU A 269 13.40 -5.72 1.93
C GLU A 269 12.97 -4.23 1.81
N GLU A 270 12.68 -3.80 0.56
CA GLU A 270 12.37 -2.41 0.26
C GLU A 270 10.86 -2.14 0.15
N ILE A 271 9.99 -3.14 0.29
CA ILE A 271 8.52 -2.96 0.37
C ILE A 271 8.04 -3.54 1.70
N GLY A 272 7.44 -2.72 2.53
CA GLY A 272 6.91 -3.12 3.83
C GLY A 272 7.06 -2.01 4.88
N HIS A 273 7.07 -2.36 6.19
CA HIS A 273 7.07 -1.39 7.29
C HIS A 273 8.47 -0.87 7.70
N GLY A 274 9.50 -1.15 6.92
CA GLY A 274 10.85 -0.61 7.15
C GLY A 274 10.92 0.90 6.86
N ALA A 275 11.82 1.60 7.53
CA ALA A 275 12.02 3.04 7.32
C ALA A 275 12.56 3.38 5.91
N ASN A 276 13.20 2.40 5.26
CA ASN A 276 13.71 2.46 3.89
C ASN A 276 12.66 2.06 2.84
N SER A 277 11.40 1.82 3.24
CA SER A 277 10.38 1.32 2.35
C SER A 277 10.15 2.25 1.16
N LYS A 278 10.11 1.65 -0.01
CA LYS A 278 9.70 2.24 -1.28
C LYS A 278 8.21 2.01 -1.52
N ALA A 279 7.72 2.44 -2.65
CA ALA A 279 6.32 2.29 -3.03
C ALA A 279 6.14 1.15 -4.04
N ALA A 280 5.01 0.43 -3.92
CA ALA A 280 4.54 -0.48 -4.96
C ALA A 280 3.25 0.06 -5.57
N ILE A 281 3.08 -0.14 -6.88
CA ILE A 281 1.90 0.33 -7.60
C ILE A 281 0.94 -0.85 -7.79
N ILE A 282 -0.21 -0.79 -7.14
CA ILE A 282 -1.29 -1.77 -7.28
C ILE A 282 -2.00 -1.53 -8.62
N GLY A 283 -2.14 -2.57 -9.42
CA GLY A 283 -2.70 -2.50 -10.77
C GLY A 283 -1.69 -2.18 -11.86
N GLU A 284 -0.40 -2.03 -11.54
CA GLU A 284 0.65 -1.88 -12.55
C GLU A 284 1.10 -3.24 -13.08
N MET A 285 1.23 -3.31 -14.41
CA MET A 285 1.86 -4.45 -15.09
C MET A 285 3.38 -4.36 -14.92
N ILE A 286 3.97 -5.35 -14.28
CA ILE A 286 5.43 -5.46 -14.15
C ILE A 286 5.93 -6.75 -14.78
N THR A 287 7.19 -6.73 -15.19
CA THR A 287 7.94 -7.93 -15.61
C THR A 287 9.25 -7.95 -14.82
N LEU A 288 9.51 -9.06 -14.15
CA LEU A 288 10.76 -9.30 -13.43
C LEU A 288 11.48 -10.48 -14.09
N VAL A 289 12.76 -10.31 -14.43
CA VAL A 289 13.60 -11.35 -15.04
C VAL A 289 14.87 -11.50 -14.24
N ARG A 290 15.24 -12.75 -13.92
CA ARG A 290 16.43 -13.04 -13.12
C ARG A 290 17.71 -12.66 -13.91
N GLY A 291 18.55 -11.83 -13.30
CA GLY A 291 19.82 -11.39 -13.90
C GLY A 291 19.72 -10.13 -14.74
N GLU A 292 18.56 -9.60 -15.06
CA GLU A 292 18.42 -8.24 -15.56
C GLU A 292 18.62 -7.24 -14.39
N LYS A 293 19.47 -6.23 -14.62
CA LYS A 293 19.57 -5.10 -13.69
C LYS A 293 18.43 -4.15 -14.02
N GLU A 294 17.53 -3.97 -13.08
CA GLU A 294 16.51 -2.93 -13.11
C GLU A 294 17.12 -1.51 -13.18
#